data_50cb031a72c76fa49acf4c209cd5096b
#
_entry.id   50cb031a72c76fa49acf4c209cd5096b
#
_cell.length_a   1.000
_cell.length_b   1.000
_cell.length_c   1.000
_cell.angle_alpha   90.00
_cell.angle_beta   90.00
_cell.angle_gamma   90.00
#
_symmetry.space_group_name_H-M   'P 1'
#
loop_
_entity.id
_entity.type
_entity.pdbx_description
1 polymer ?
#
loop_
_entity_poly.entity_id
_entity_poly.type
_entity_poly.pdbx_seq_one_letter_code
_entity_poly.pdbx_strand_id
1 'polypeptide(L)' 'MDNRIEVNPDICHGQPCIKGTRIMVYIIIELLEAGLTPDDIIKDYYPQIIKDDIKQCLHYAASLIKDQEYIPFEEATQH' A
#
# COMPACT_ATOMS: atom_id res chain seq x y z
N MET A 1 -9.39 15.25 5.10
CA MET A 1 -8.99 14.38 4.00
C MET A 1 -9.46 12.97 4.25
N ASP A 2 -10.10 12.39 3.29
CA ASP A 2 -10.62 11.05 3.47
C ASP A 2 -9.49 10.04 3.47
N ASN A 3 -9.52 9.20 4.49
CA ASN A 3 -8.57 8.09 4.56
C ASN A 3 -9.16 6.93 3.78
N ARG A 4 -8.56 6.61 2.65
CA ARG A 4 -9.02 5.52 1.79
C ARG A 4 -8.46 4.17 2.21
N ILE A 5 -7.62 4.13 3.24
CA ILE A 5 -7.02 2.88 3.70
C ILE A 5 -7.68 2.48 5.02
N GLU A 6 -8.05 1.22 5.09
CA GLU A 6 -8.74 0.65 6.24
C GLU A 6 -7.95 -0.52 6.81
N VAL A 7 -7.85 -0.58 8.13
CA VAL A 7 -7.26 -1.71 8.82
C VAL A 7 -8.31 -2.27 9.75
N ASN A 8 -8.89 -3.39 9.39
CA ASN A 8 -9.99 -3.99 10.15
C ASN A 8 -9.70 -5.48 10.34
N PRO A 9 -9.68 -5.97 11.59
CA PRO A 9 -9.39 -7.39 11.85
C PRO A 9 -10.30 -8.36 11.10
N ASP A 10 -11.50 -7.91 10.76
CA ASP A 10 -12.50 -8.76 10.10
C ASP A 10 -12.41 -8.70 8.59
N ILE A 11 -11.54 -7.85 8.05
CA ILE A 11 -11.38 -7.67 6.62
C ILE A 11 -9.92 -7.89 6.25
N CYS A 12 -9.69 -8.73 5.23
CA CYS A 12 -8.35 -9.00 4.72
C CYS A 12 -7.38 -9.47 5.82
N HIS A 13 -7.89 -10.21 6.80
CA HIS A 13 -7.10 -10.74 7.91
C HIS A 13 -6.37 -9.64 8.69
N GLY A 14 -6.96 -8.45 8.76
CA GLY A 14 -6.34 -7.33 9.47
C GLY A 14 -5.27 -6.61 8.68
N GLN A 15 -5.05 -6.99 7.43
CA GLN A 15 -4.12 -6.29 6.56
C GLN A 15 -4.72 -4.97 6.09
N PRO A 16 -3.90 -3.93 5.92
CA PRO A 16 -4.39 -2.68 5.34
C PRO A 16 -4.95 -2.93 3.94
N CYS A 17 -6.12 -2.38 3.67
CA CYS A 17 -6.74 -2.52 2.36
C CYS A 17 -7.44 -1.22 1.97
N ILE A 18 -7.75 -1.10 0.69
CA ILE A 18 -8.48 0.06 0.19
C ILE A 18 -9.93 -0.05 0.68
N LYS A 19 -10.40 1.02 1.33
CA LYS A 19 -11.72 1.05 1.95
C LYS A 19 -12.81 0.68 0.94
N GLY A 20 -13.71 -0.18 1.39
CA GLY A 20 -14.80 -0.65 0.53
C GLY A 20 -14.41 -1.75 -0.43
N THR A 21 -13.19 -2.25 -0.34
CA THR A 21 -12.71 -3.34 -1.19
C THR A 21 -12.01 -4.38 -0.32
N ARG A 22 -11.56 -5.44 -0.97
CA ARG A 22 -10.65 -6.41 -0.34
C ARG A 22 -9.27 -6.38 -0.99
N ILE A 23 -8.94 -5.24 -1.57
CA ILE A 23 -7.66 -5.06 -2.24
C ILE A 23 -6.66 -4.58 -1.20
N MET A 24 -5.67 -5.40 -0.91
CA MET A 24 -4.67 -5.09 0.10
C MET A 24 -3.64 -4.11 -0.42
N VAL A 25 -3.21 -3.20 0.45
CA VAL A 25 -2.22 -2.18 0.10
C VAL A 25 -0.96 -2.81 -0.45
N TYR A 26 -0.47 -3.90 0.17
CA TYR A 26 0.80 -4.48 -0.27
C TYR A 26 0.73 -5.04 -1.69
N ILE A 27 -0.44 -5.50 -2.12
CA ILE A 27 -0.61 -6.00 -3.49
C ILE A 27 -0.41 -4.86 -4.48
N ILE A 28 -0.99 -3.69 -4.18
CA ILE A 28 -0.81 -2.52 -5.03
C ILE A 28 0.67 -2.14 -5.11
N ILE A 29 1.36 -2.14 -3.96
CA ILE A 29 2.77 -1.81 -3.92
C ILE A 29 3.58 -2.80 -4.77
N GLU A 30 3.27 -4.08 -4.67
CA GLU A 30 3.96 -5.10 -5.45
C GLU A 30 3.75 -4.94 -6.95
N LEU A 31 2.54 -4.55 -7.36
CA LEU A 31 2.27 -4.31 -8.78
C LEU A 31 3.07 -3.12 -9.30
N LEU A 32 3.17 -2.06 -8.48
CA LEU A 32 4.01 -0.91 -8.84
C LEU A 32 5.48 -1.31 -8.92
N GLU A 33 5.94 -2.14 -8.00
CA GLU A 33 7.30 -2.65 -7.99
C GLU A 33 7.59 -3.46 -9.26
N ALA A 34 6.59 -4.18 -9.75
CA ALA A 34 6.73 -4.98 -10.96
C ALA A 34 6.77 -4.12 -12.24
N GLY A 35 6.60 -2.80 -12.10
CA GLY A 35 6.69 -1.89 -13.23
C GLY A 35 5.37 -1.45 -13.83
N LEU A 36 4.25 -1.84 -13.23
CA LEU A 36 2.96 -1.41 -13.73
C LEU A 36 2.71 0.04 -13.34
N THR A 37 2.09 0.80 -14.23
CA THR A 37 1.67 2.16 -13.92
C THR A 37 0.32 2.12 -13.20
N PRO A 38 -0.08 3.19 -12.50
CA PRO A 38 -1.42 3.26 -11.93
C PRO A 38 -2.52 2.98 -12.95
N ASP A 39 -2.37 3.47 -14.18
CA ASP A 39 -3.36 3.21 -15.22
C ASP A 39 -3.43 1.73 -15.57
N ASP A 40 -2.29 1.05 -15.64
CA ASP A 40 -2.24 -0.38 -15.91
C ASP A 40 -2.95 -1.18 -14.81
N ILE A 41 -2.71 -0.80 -13.56
CA ILE A 41 -3.31 -1.48 -12.41
C ILE A 41 -4.83 -1.37 -12.46
N ILE A 42 -5.34 -0.17 -12.74
CA ILE A 42 -6.78 0.06 -12.81
C ILE A 42 -7.37 -0.67 -14.00
N LYS A 43 -6.72 -0.57 -15.15
CA LYS A 43 -7.25 -1.14 -16.38
C LYS A 43 -7.25 -2.66 -16.36
N ASP A 44 -6.16 -3.26 -15.91
CA ASP A 44 -5.93 -4.69 -16.10
C ASP A 44 -6.22 -5.54 -14.87
N TYR A 45 -6.24 -4.93 -13.67
CA TYR A 45 -6.39 -5.68 -12.42
C TYR A 45 -7.59 -5.26 -11.61
N TYR A 46 -7.74 -3.97 -11.33
CA TYR A 46 -8.74 -3.49 -10.39
C TYR A 46 -9.50 -2.29 -10.96
N PRO A 47 -10.41 -2.53 -11.91
CA PRO A 47 -11.15 -1.41 -12.51
C PRO A 47 -12.07 -0.67 -11.55
N GLN A 48 -12.30 -1.22 -10.36
CA GLN A 48 -13.17 -0.59 -9.37
C GLN A 48 -12.48 0.50 -8.55
N ILE A 49 -11.16 0.65 -8.65
CA ILE A 49 -10.45 1.69 -7.89
C ILE A 49 -10.06 2.84 -8.81
N ILE A 50 -9.61 3.94 -8.20
CA ILE A 50 -9.17 5.13 -8.93
C ILE A 50 -7.71 5.41 -8.60
N LYS A 51 -7.10 6.32 -9.36
CA LYS A 51 -5.69 6.67 -9.15
C LYS A 51 -5.42 7.17 -7.74
N ASP A 52 -6.35 7.90 -7.15
CA ASP A 52 -6.17 8.40 -5.80
C ASP A 52 -6.05 7.27 -4.79
N ASP A 53 -6.75 6.15 -5.02
CA ASP A 53 -6.63 5.00 -4.15
C ASP A 53 -5.19 4.46 -4.15
N ILE A 54 -4.57 4.42 -5.33
CA ILE A 54 -3.18 3.97 -5.44
C ILE A 54 -2.24 4.93 -4.74
N LYS A 55 -2.48 6.23 -4.91
CA LYS A 55 -1.71 7.25 -4.23
C LYS A 55 -1.81 7.12 -2.73
N GLN A 56 -3.01 6.82 -2.23
CA GLN A 56 -3.23 6.63 -0.79
C GLN A 56 -2.48 5.40 -0.27
N CYS A 57 -2.37 4.36 -1.09
CA CYS A 57 -1.57 3.18 -0.71
C CYS A 57 -0.11 3.56 -0.51
N LEU A 58 0.44 4.35 -1.43
CA LEU A 58 1.82 4.83 -1.31
C LEU A 58 1.99 5.72 -0.09
N HIS A 59 1.04 6.61 0.13
CA HIS A 59 1.08 7.50 1.28
C HIS A 59 1.05 6.71 2.59
N TYR A 60 0.20 5.71 2.65
CA TYR A 60 0.10 4.86 3.85
C TYR A 60 1.42 4.15 4.11
N ALA A 61 2.01 3.56 3.07
CA ALA A 61 3.28 2.86 3.21
C ALA A 61 4.39 3.80 3.68
N ALA A 62 4.43 5.01 3.12
CA ALA A 62 5.41 6.02 3.52
C ALA A 62 5.23 6.41 4.98
N SER A 63 3.98 6.54 5.44
CA SER A 63 3.69 6.89 6.82
C SER A 63 4.20 5.84 7.79
N LEU A 64 4.01 4.58 7.45
CA LEU A 64 4.50 3.49 8.30
C LEU A 64 6.02 3.54 8.44
N ILE A 65 6.71 3.80 7.36
CA ILE A 65 8.17 3.86 7.37
C ILE A 65 8.64 5.07 8.18
N LYS A 66 7.99 6.21 8.01
CA LYS A 66 8.36 7.44 8.72
C LYS A 66 8.20 7.30 10.23
N ASP A 67 7.24 6.52 10.67
CA ASP A 67 6.92 6.40 12.09
C ASP A 67 7.77 5.37 12.81
N GLN A 68 8.63 4.66 12.09
CA GLN A 68 9.49 3.65 12.69
C GLN A 68 10.86 4.22 13.04
N GLU A 69 11.51 3.59 14.01
CA GLU A 69 12.90 3.89 14.29
C GLU A 69 13.76 3.26 13.20
N TYR A 70 14.74 4.01 12.75
CA TYR A 70 15.64 3.52 11.74
C TYR A 70 16.91 2.97 12.38
N ILE A 71 17.35 1.83 11.87
CA ILE A 71 18.64 1.28 12.21
C ILE A 71 19.65 1.88 11.22
N PRO A 72 20.73 2.50 11.70
CA PRO A 72 21.74 3.01 10.77
C PRO A 72 22.21 1.94 9.80
N PHE A 73 22.50 2.35 8.58
CA PHE A 73 22.86 1.41 7.53
C PHE A 73 24.00 0.46 7.94
N GLU A 74 24.99 1.00 8.64
CA GLU A 74 26.15 0.20 9.07
C GLU A 74 25.71 -0.93 9.99
N GLU A 75 24.80 -0.67 10.90
CA GLU A 75 24.28 -1.71 11.78
C GLU A 75 23.41 -2.70 11.03
N ALA A 76 22.64 -2.21 10.06
CA ALA A 76 21.75 -3.06 9.28
C ALA A 76 22.51 -4.07 8.43
N THR A 77 23.74 -3.78 8.08
CA THR A 77 24.56 -4.66 7.24
C THR A 77 25.46 -5.58 8.02
N GLN A 78 25.51 -5.44 9.34
CA GLN A 78 26.33 -6.31 10.19
C GLN A 78 25.53 -7.55 10.55
N HIS A 79 26.17 -8.68 10.44
CA HIS A 79 25.55 -9.95 10.76
C HIS A 79 26.48 -10.83 11.59
#